data_40805051d74b89e66fcc2aafa3000842
#
_entry.id   40805051d74b89e66fcc2aafa3000842
#
_cell.length_a   1.000
_cell.length_b   1.000
_cell.length_c   1.000
_cell.angle_alpha   90.00
_cell.angle_beta   90.00
_cell.angle_gamma   90.00
#
_symmetry.space_group_name_H-M   'P 1'
#
loop_
_entity.id
_entity.type
_entity.pdbx_description
1 polymer ?
#
loop_
_entity_poly.entity_id
_entity_poly.type
_entity_poly.pdbx_seq_one_letter_code
_entity_poly.pdbx_strand_id
1 'polypeptide(L)'
;MFQAVPGGLDVQLVFYRGLHECSASRWVSDGRALAGLMEKIDCRSGPTQIGRVLRHTRIENAKGKVSALVFVGDAMEEKPEDLYVAARDLGVQAFLFQEGDDPDVTQTFREIAQLTKGPHCRFDPGAAYQLRDLLRAVAEYATGGLKALSASRNPGAVKLLQQLK
;
A
#
# COMPACT_ATOMS: atom_id res chain seq x y z
N MET A 1 0.62 4.73 -15.47
CA MET A 1 0.55 5.06 -14.04
C MET A 1 1.94 5.04 -13.37
N PHE A 2 2.72 4.00 -13.55
CA PHE A 2 4.06 3.86 -12.93
C PHE A 2 5.24 4.32 -13.82
N GLN A 3 4.99 4.97 -14.94
CA GLN A 3 6.05 5.46 -15.86
C GLN A 3 6.94 6.57 -15.24
N ALA A 4 6.56 7.10 -14.09
CA ALA A 4 7.27 8.19 -13.42
C ALA A 4 7.94 7.78 -12.10
N VAL A 5 8.15 6.48 -11.86
CA VAL A 5 8.95 6.04 -10.70
C VAL A 5 10.41 6.34 -11.03
N PRO A 6 11.10 7.19 -10.25
CA PRO A 6 12.53 7.44 -10.45
C PRO A 6 13.28 6.12 -10.43
N GLY A 7 14.26 5.94 -11.30
CA GLY A 7 15.07 4.72 -11.37
C GLY A 7 15.68 4.39 -10.00
N GLY A 8 15.66 3.12 -9.63
CA GLY A 8 16.19 2.63 -8.35
C GLY A 8 15.15 2.20 -7.32
N LEU A 9 13.87 2.13 -7.69
CA LEU A 9 12.81 1.57 -6.84
C LEU A 9 12.40 0.19 -7.35
N ASP A 10 12.56 -0.83 -6.51
CA ASP A 10 12.02 -2.17 -6.75
C ASP A 10 10.63 -2.28 -6.16
N VAL A 11 9.69 -2.82 -6.93
CA VAL A 11 8.30 -3.00 -6.53
C VAL A 11 7.91 -4.46 -6.66
N GLN A 12 7.26 -4.99 -5.63
CA GLN A 12 6.59 -6.29 -5.67
C GLN A 12 5.08 -6.06 -5.63
N LEU A 13 4.35 -6.67 -6.55
CA LEU A 13 2.90 -6.66 -6.56
C LEU A 13 2.39 -7.86 -5.78
N VAL A 14 1.61 -7.58 -4.73
CA VAL A 14 0.90 -8.60 -3.95
C VAL A 14 -0.58 -8.43 -4.22
N PHE A 15 -1.25 -9.51 -4.54
CA PHE A 15 -2.69 -9.50 -4.79
C PHE A 15 -3.35 -10.72 -4.16
N TYR A 16 -4.61 -10.58 -3.82
CA TYR A 16 -5.45 -11.68 -3.34
C TYR A 16 -6.76 -11.70 -4.13
N ARG A 17 -7.32 -12.89 -4.27
CA ARG A 17 -8.59 -13.12 -4.95
C ARG A 17 -9.24 -14.43 -4.49
N GLY A 18 -10.57 -14.51 -4.60
CA GLY A 18 -11.30 -15.68 -4.12
C GLY A 18 -11.07 -15.94 -2.63
N LEU A 19 -11.27 -17.18 -2.19
CA LEU A 19 -11.23 -17.53 -0.76
C LEU A 19 -9.83 -17.75 -0.20
N HIS A 20 -8.86 -18.15 -1.03
CA HIS A 20 -7.59 -18.67 -0.52
C HIS A 20 -6.35 -18.20 -1.30
N GLU A 21 -6.51 -17.47 -2.38
CA GLU A 21 -5.38 -17.03 -3.18
C GLU A 21 -4.83 -15.69 -2.66
N CYS A 22 -3.59 -15.74 -2.21
CA CYS A 22 -2.78 -14.54 -1.97
C CYS A 22 -1.41 -14.81 -2.59
N SER A 23 -1.07 -14.08 -3.63
CA SER A 23 0.10 -14.31 -4.46
C SER A 23 0.94 -13.05 -4.56
N ALA A 24 2.24 -13.23 -4.74
CA ALA A 24 3.18 -12.13 -4.94
C ALA A 24 3.92 -12.30 -6.26
N SER A 25 4.15 -11.21 -6.96
CA SER A 25 5.02 -11.19 -8.13
C SER A 25 6.49 -11.30 -7.73
N ARG A 26 7.35 -11.48 -8.71
CA ARG A 26 8.77 -11.13 -8.54
C ARG A 26 8.92 -9.62 -8.29
N TRP A 27 10.03 -9.21 -7.71
CA TRP A 27 10.41 -7.81 -7.63
C TRP A 27 10.74 -7.28 -9.03
N VAL A 28 10.27 -6.10 -9.37
CA VAL A 28 10.49 -5.44 -10.65
C VAL A 28 10.93 -4.00 -10.43
N SER A 29 11.93 -3.56 -11.22
CA SER A 29 12.49 -2.20 -11.14
C SER A 29 11.95 -1.28 -12.25
N ASP A 30 11.09 -1.80 -13.12
CA ASP A 30 10.54 -1.10 -14.28
C ASP A 30 9.02 -0.98 -14.19
N GLY A 31 8.54 0.25 -14.36
CA GLY A 31 7.10 0.55 -14.35
C GLY A 31 6.29 -0.14 -15.44
N ARG A 32 6.89 -0.44 -16.59
CA ARG A 32 6.24 -1.20 -17.67
C ARG A 32 6.07 -2.67 -17.28
N ALA A 33 7.09 -3.25 -16.66
CA ALA A 33 7.02 -4.62 -16.15
C ALA A 33 5.93 -4.74 -15.08
N LEU A 34 5.81 -3.77 -14.17
CA LEU A 34 4.76 -3.71 -13.16
C LEU A 34 3.36 -3.59 -13.80
N ALA A 35 3.19 -2.71 -14.77
CA ALA A 35 1.92 -2.57 -15.50
C ALA A 35 1.52 -3.89 -16.19
N GLY A 36 2.46 -4.56 -16.86
CA GLY A 36 2.22 -5.85 -17.50
C GLY A 36 1.88 -6.99 -16.51
N LEU A 37 2.36 -6.90 -15.27
CA LEU A 37 1.94 -7.83 -14.19
C LEU A 37 0.52 -7.53 -13.75
N MET A 38 0.15 -6.26 -13.59
CA MET A 38 -1.19 -5.84 -13.17
C MET A 38 -2.26 -6.22 -14.20
N GLU A 39 -1.97 -6.09 -15.49
CA GLU A 39 -2.89 -6.47 -16.59
C GLU A 39 -3.23 -7.97 -16.61
N LYS A 40 -2.37 -8.81 -16.03
CA LYS A 40 -2.58 -10.27 -15.97
C LYS A 40 -3.41 -10.72 -14.78
N ILE A 41 -3.77 -9.81 -13.88
CA ILE A 41 -4.55 -10.14 -12.69
C ILE A 41 -6.03 -10.04 -13.03
N ASP A 42 -6.69 -11.19 -13.03
CA ASP A 42 -8.15 -11.25 -13.13
C ASP A 42 -8.77 -10.91 -11.78
N CYS A 43 -9.76 -10.02 -11.79
CA CYS A 43 -10.57 -9.75 -10.61
C CYS A 43 -11.52 -10.93 -10.35
N ARG A 44 -11.39 -11.54 -9.17
CA ARG A 44 -12.33 -12.55 -8.67
C ARG A 44 -12.84 -12.11 -7.32
N SER A 45 -14.15 -12.12 -7.14
CA SER A 45 -14.79 -11.81 -5.86
C SER A 45 -14.29 -12.76 -4.76
N GLY A 46 -14.17 -12.24 -3.56
CA GLY A 46 -13.76 -13.01 -2.38
C GLY A 46 -13.51 -12.08 -1.20
N PRO A 47 -13.42 -12.63 0.02
CA PRO A 47 -13.12 -11.83 1.19
C PRO A 47 -11.72 -11.22 1.10
N THR A 48 -11.52 -10.13 1.83
CA THR A 48 -10.19 -9.52 1.98
C THR A 48 -9.22 -10.46 2.69
N GLN A 49 -7.95 -10.33 2.36
CA GLN A 49 -6.87 -11.14 2.93
C GLN A 49 -5.72 -10.24 3.42
N ILE A 50 -6.08 -9.16 4.11
CA ILE A 50 -5.15 -8.13 4.61
C ILE A 50 -4.09 -8.74 5.51
N GLY A 51 -4.48 -9.61 6.43
CA GLY A 51 -3.56 -10.29 7.33
C GLY A 51 -2.51 -11.15 6.61
N ARG A 52 -2.85 -11.72 5.44
CA ARG A 52 -1.88 -12.45 4.61
C ARG A 52 -0.89 -11.49 3.95
N VAL A 53 -1.36 -10.35 3.47
CA VAL A 53 -0.49 -9.31 2.88
C VAL A 53 0.49 -8.79 3.94
N LEU A 54 0.02 -8.49 5.15
CA LEU A 54 0.89 -8.04 6.25
C LEU A 54 1.96 -9.09 6.59
N ARG A 55 1.58 -10.36 6.73
CA ARG A 55 2.52 -11.45 7.00
C ARG A 55 3.53 -11.66 5.87
N HIS A 56 3.08 -11.59 4.61
CA HIS A 56 3.95 -11.69 3.45
C HIS A 56 4.99 -10.56 3.47
N THR A 57 4.57 -9.32 3.69
CA THR A 57 5.45 -8.15 3.77
C THR A 57 6.49 -8.30 4.89
N ARG A 58 6.09 -8.82 6.05
CA ARG A 58 7.03 -9.12 7.15
C ARG A 58 8.10 -10.13 6.74
N ILE A 59 7.70 -11.20 6.02
CA ILE A 59 8.63 -12.22 5.54
C ILE A 59 9.61 -11.63 4.51
N GLU A 60 9.12 -10.82 3.57
CA GLU A 60 9.97 -10.14 2.60
C GLU A 60 10.95 -9.16 3.28
N ASN A 61 10.48 -8.41 4.27
CA ASN A 61 11.34 -7.50 5.04
C ASN A 61 12.45 -8.23 5.82
N ALA A 62 12.22 -9.47 6.24
CA ALA A 62 13.25 -10.30 6.88
C ALA A 62 14.32 -10.81 5.89
N LYS A 63 13.99 -10.94 4.61
CA LYS A 63 14.94 -11.32 3.54
C LYS A 63 15.76 -10.14 3.03
N GLY A 64 15.17 -8.95 3.04
CA GLY A 64 15.79 -7.71 2.62
C GLY A 64 14.90 -6.53 2.95
N LYS A 65 15.49 -5.37 3.24
CA LYS A 65 14.74 -4.18 3.69
C LYS A 65 13.63 -3.80 2.72
N VAL A 66 12.40 -3.80 3.20
CA VAL A 66 11.23 -3.21 2.53
C VAL A 66 11.03 -1.77 3.02
N SER A 67 11.03 -0.81 2.12
CA SER A 67 10.93 0.61 2.47
C SER A 67 9.52 1.03 2.86
N ALA A 68 8.51 0.44 2.22
CA ALA A 68 7.10 0.73 2.48
C ALA A 68 6.19 -0.40 1.98
N LEU A 69 5.09 -0.64 2.68
CA LEU A 69 3.95 -1.38 2.17
C LEU A 69 2.89 -0.36 1.72
N VAL A 70 2.36 -0.51 0.53
CA VAL A 70 1.16 0.21 0.09
C VAL A 70 0.02 -0.78 -0.01
N PHE A 71 -1.04 -0.53 0.74
CA PHE A 71 -2.28 -1.30 0.67
C PHE A 71 -3.40 -0.42 0.12
N VAL A 72 -4.08 -0.89 -0.90
CA VAL A 72 -5.24 -0.23 -1.52
C VAL A 72 -6.44 -1.14 -1.38
N GLY A 73 -7.53 -0.65 -0.82
CA GLY A 73 -8.74 -1.45 -0.66
C GLY A 73 -9.96 -0.61 -0.26
N ASP A 74 -11.13 -1.22 -0.38
CA ASP A 74 -12.45 -0.62 -0.15
C ASP A 74 -13.28 -1.38 0.89
N ALA A 75 -12.82 -2.56 1.30
CA ALA A 75 -13.55 -3.46 2.19
C ALA A 75 -12.62 -4.12 3.22
N MET A 76 -13.21 -4.66 4.29
CA MET A 76 -12.51 -5.42 5.31
C MET A 76 -13.51 -6.37 6.01
N GLU A 77 -13.33 -7.68 5.80
CA GLU A 77 -14.16 -8.71 6.44
C GLU A 77 -13.40 -9.51 7.51
N GLU A 78 -12.11 -9.29 7.65
CA GLU A 78 -11.28 -9.94 8.67
C GLU A 78 -11.53 -9.31 10.06
N LYS A 79 -11.25 -10.07 11.11
CA LYS A 79 -11.33 -9.55 12.48
C LYS A 79 -10.26 -8.48 12.71
N PRO A 80 -10.64 -7.26 13.11
CA PRO A 80 -9.70 -6.16 13.30
C PRO A 80 -8.57 -6.50 14.27
N GLU A 81 -8.83 -7.25 15.35
CA GLU A 81 -7.85 -7.61 16.36
C GLU A 81 -6.70 -8.44 15.78
N ASP A 82 -7.00 -9.37 14.87
CA ASP A 82 -5.99 -10.21 14.20
C ASP A 82 -5.11 -9.35 13.28
N LEU A 83 -5.70 -8.35 12.62
CA LEU A 83 -4.98 -7.41 11.77
C LEU A 83 -4.07 -6.50 12.60
N TYR A 84 -4.51 -6.05 13.77
CA TYR A 84 -3.71 -5.21 14.65
C TYR A 84 -2.50 -5.95 15.22
N VAL A 85 -2.63 -7.24 15.53
CA VAL A 85 -1.50 -8.08 15.92
C VAL A 85 -0.49 -8.16 14.77
N ALA A 86 -0.94 -8.47 13.56
CA ALA A 86 -0.08 -8.56 12.38
C ALA A 86 0.59 -7.21 12.04
N ALA A 87 -0.11 -6.09 12.25
CA ALA A 87 0.43 -4.75 12.03
C ALA A 87 1.55 -4.38 13.03
N ARG A 88 1.40 -4.73 14.32
CA ARG A 88 2.45 -4.51 15.33
C ARG A 88 3.75 -5.24 14.99
N ASP A 89 3.62 -6.44 14.43
CA ASP A 89 4.76 -7.31 14.07
C ASP A 89 5.36 -7.00 12.70
N LEU A 90 4.76 -6.08 11.94
CA LEU A 90 5.11 -5.86 10.53
C LEU A 90 6.55 -5.36 10.33
N GLY A 91 6.98 -4.41 11.13
CA GLY A 91 8.33 -3.82 11.03
C GLY A 91 8.54 -2.93 9.79
N VAL A 92 7.48 -2.62 9.05
CA VAL A 92 7.49 -1.77 7.84
C VAL A 92 6.37 -0.75 7.97
N GLN A 93 6.61 0.49 7.51
CA GLN A 93 5.54 1.48 7.44
C GLN A 93 4.50 1.06 6.40
N ALA A 94 3.23 1.03 6.79
CA ALA A 94 2.13 0.72 5.90
C ALA A 94 1.36 1.99 5.54
N PHE A 95 1.26 2.24 4.25
CA PHE A 95 0.48 3.31 3.64
C PHE A 95 -0.87 2.73 3.23
N LEU A 96 -1.92 3.06 3.97
CA LEU A 96 -3.27 2.54 3.78
C LEU A 96 -4.07 3.53 2.92
N PHE A 97 -4.46 3.13 1.72
CA PHE A 97 -5.28 3.92 0.82
C PHE A 97 -6.65 3.29 0.68
N GLN A 98 -7.65 3.98 1.20
CA GLN A 98 -9.03 3.52 1.21
C GLN A 98 -9.82 4.17 0.08
N GLU A 99 -10.43 3.35 -0.77
CA GLU A 99 -11.45 3.80 -1.70
C GLU A 99 -12.80 3.91 -0.98
N GLY A 100 -13.45 5.08 -1.11
CA GLY A 100 -14.72 5.32 -0.45
C GLY A 100 -14.60 5.73 1.02
N ASP A 101 -15.67 5.55 1.78
CA ASP A 101 -15.86 6.14 3.10
C ASP A 101 -16.49 5.21 4.16
N ASP A 102 -16.47 3.90 3.93
CA ASP A 102 -16.96 2.92 4.89
C ASP A 102 -16.29 3.15 6.27
N PRO A 103 -17.09 3.37 7.35
CA PRO A 103 -16.55 3.75 8.65
C PRO A 103 -15.77 2.61 9.33
N ASP A 104 -16.16 1.36 9.16
CA ASP A 104 -15.48 0.22 9.77
C ASP A 104 -14.11 -0.01 9.11
N VAL A 105 -14.05 0.10 7.78
CA VAL A 105 -12.79 0.10 7.02
C VAL A 105 -11.91 1.27 7.44
N THR A 106 -12.48 2.47 7.55
CA THR A 106 -11.77 3.68 7.97
C THR A 106 -11.13 3.51 9.33
N GLN A 107 -11.87 2.98 10.30
CA GLN A 107 -11.35 2.75 11.65
C GLN A 107 -10.21 1.74 11.63
N THR A 108 -10.40 0.61 10.97
CA THR A 108 -9.39 -0.45 10.92
C THR A 108 -8.13 -0.02 10.20
N PHE A 109 -8.26 0.63 9.04
CA PHE A 109 -7.10 1.10 8.27
C PHE A 109 -6.32 2.19 9.02
N ARG A 110 -7.03 3.08 9.70
CA ARG A 110 -6.38 4.11 10.54
C ARG A 110 -5.59 3.50 11.67
N GLU A 111 -6.12 2.48 12.34
CA GLU A 111 -5.42 1.77 13.42
C GLU A 111 -4.18 1.04 12.90
N ILE A 112 -4.28 0.31 11.77
CA ILE A 112 -3.12 -0.33 11.14
C ILE A 112 -2.05 0.72 10.77
N ALA A 113 -2.46 1.85 10.19
CA ALA A 113 -1.55 2.94 9.85
C ALA A 113 -0.82 3.48 11.09
N GLN A 114 -1.53 3.73 12.18
CA GLN A 114 -0.93 4.19 13.44
C GLN A 114 0.06 3.18 14.03
N LEU A 115 -0.31 1.90 14.08
CA LEU A 115 0.54 0.82 14.60
C LEU A 115 1.84 0.66 13.79
N THR A 116 1.79 0.94 12.50
CA THR A 116 2.93 0.85 11.59
C THR A 116 3.64 2.19 11.36
N LYS A 117 3.19 3.27 12.03
CA LYS A 117 3.67 4.64 11.86
C LYS A 117 3.56 5.16 10.41
N GLY A 118 2.61 4.65 9.67
CA GLY A 118 2.30 5.07 8.32
C GLY A 118 1.04 5.93 8.24
N PRO A 119 0.69 6.45 7.07
CA PRO A 119 -0.50 7.26 6.86
C PRO A 119 -1.71 6.42 6.41
N HIS A 120 -2.90 6.92 6.72
CA HIS A 120 -4.15 6.48 6.12
C HIS A 120 -4.75 7.62 5.30
N CYS A 121 -4.96 7.41 4.01
CA CYS A 121 -5.59 8.39 3.12
C CYS A 121 -6.77 7.78 2.40
N ARG A 122 -7.85 8.56 2.30
CA ARG A 122 -9.02 8.20 1.51
C ARG A 122 -8.96 8.85 0.13
N PHE A 123 -9.55 8.18 -0.84
CA PHE A 123 -9.79 8.71 -2.18
C PHE A 123 -11.19 8.33 -2.66
N ASP A 124 -11.74 9.12 -3.57
CA ASP A 124 -13.11 8.92 -4.04
C ASP A 124 -13.19 7.73 -5.01
N PRO A 125 -14.30 6.96 -4.99
CA PRO A 125 -14.52 5.90 -5.94
C PRO A 125 -14.39 6.41 -7.39
N GLY A 126 -13.60 5.70 -8.20
CA GLY A 126 -13.33 6.08 -9.59
C GLY A 126 -12.36 7.24 -9.78
N ALA A 127 -11.84 7.84 -8.72
CA ALA A 127 -10.86 8.93 -8.80
C ALA A 127 -9.42 8.40 -8.95
N ALA A 128 -9.14 7.73 -10.06
CA ALA A 128 -7.83 7.14 -10.34
C ALA A 128 -6.66 8.13 -10.27
N TYR A 129 -6.91 9.43 -10.51
CA TYR A 129 -5.90 10.47 -10.39
C TYR A 129 -5.47 10.71 -8.95
N GLN A 130 -6.41 10.63 -7.98
CA GLN A 130 -6.09 10.76 -6.56
C GLN A 130 -5.19 9.62 -6.08
N LEU A 131 -5.53 8.39 -6.45
CA LEU A 131 -4.71 7.22 -6.14
C LEU A 131 -3.32 7.33 -6.79
N ARG A 132 -3.26 7.77 -8.05
CA ARG A 132 -1.99 7.97 -8.75
C ARG A 132 -1.08 8.96 -8.01
N ASP A 133 -1.64 10.08 -7.54
CA ASP A 133 -0.89 11.10 -6.80
C ASP A 133 -0.36 10.56 -5.46
N LEU A 134 -1.18 9.77 -4.74
CA LEU A 134 -0.75 9.09 -3.52
C LEU A 134 0.38 8.07 -3.79
N LEU A 135 0.23 7.23 -4.80
CA LEU A 135 1.26 6.24 -5.17
C LEU A 135 2.58 6.88 -5.59
N ARG A 136 2.52 8.00 -6.32
CA ARG A 136 3.70 8.77 -6.67
C ARG A 136 4.39 9.34 -5.42
N ALA A 137 3.62 9.86 -4.47
CA ALA A 137 4.17 10.37 -3.22
C ALA A 137 4.87 9.28 -2.39
N VAL A 138 4.32 8.06 -2.35
CA VAL A 138 5.01 6.93 -1.69
C VAL A 138 6.32 6.58 -2.40
N ALA A 139 6.36 6.60 -3.73
CA ALA A 139 7.59 6.34 -4.48
C ALA A 139 8.67 7.39 -4.15
N GLU A 140 8.31 8.66 -4.07
CA GLU A 140 9.22 9.74 -3.65
C GLU A 140 9.72 9.53 -2.21
N TYR A 141 8.83 9.13 -1.30
CA TYR A 141 9.20 8.79 0.08
C TYR A 141 10.14 7.58 0.16
N ALA A 142 9.84 6.50 -0.57
CA ALA A 142 10.63 5.28 -0.55
C ALA A 142 12.06 5.48 -1.08
N THR A 143 12.26 6.42 -2.00
CA THR A 143 13.57 6.72 -2.59
C THR A 143 14.37 7.77 -1.83
N GLY A 144 13.73 8.78 -1.26
CA GLY A 144 14.41 9.93 -0.65
C GLY A 144 13.88 10.35 0.72
N GLY A 145 13.03 9.54 1.35
CA GLY A 145 12.48 9.78 2.68
C GLY A 145 11.62 11.04 2.77
N LEU A 146 11.44 11.52 4.00
CA LEU A 146 10.67 12.74 4.28
C LEU A 146 11.23 13.97 3.54
N LYS A 147 12.54 14.04 3.31
CA LYS A 147 13.16 15.16 2.59
C LYS A 147 12.67 15.25 1.15
N ALA A 148 12.65 14.12 0.43
CA ALA A 148 12.16 14.09 -0.95
C ALA A 148 10.66 14.40 -1.00
N LEU A 149 9.90 13.82 -0.08
CA LEU A 149 8.45 14.06 0.01
C LEU A 149 8.13 15.53 0.30
N SER A 150 8.88 16.18 1.21
CA SER A 150 8.71 17.61 1.55
C SER A 150 9.06 18.56 0.40
N ALA A 151 9.94 18.16 -0.49
CA ALA A 151 10.30 18.92 -1.68
C ALA A 151 9.30 18.74 -2.84
N SER A 152 8.40 17.77 -2.72
CA SER A 152 7.44 17.44 -3.77
C SER A 152 6.31 18.46 -3.86
N ARG A 153 5.90 18.76 -5.10
CA ARG A 153 4.70 19.57 -5.39
C ARG A 153 3.46 18.71 -5.65
N ASN A 154 3.58 17.41 -5.44
CA ASN A 154 2.49 16.47 -5.66
C ASN A 154 1.41 16.64 -4.59
N PRO A 155 0.11 16.77 -4.95
CA PRO A 155 -0.98 16.84 -3.98
C PRO A 155 -1.04 15.65 -3.01
N GLY A 156 -0.67 14.46 -3.47
CA GLY A 156 -0.55 13.27 -2.62
C GLY A 156 0.50 13.42 -1.52
N ALA A 157 1.62 14.10 -1.81
CA ALA A 157 2.67 14.35 -0.83
C ALA A 157 2.19 15.21 0.34
N VAL A 158 1.36 16.21 0.07
CA VAL A 158 0.76 17.07 1.11
C VAL A 158 -0.08 16.23 2.08
N LYS A 159 -0.92 15.31 1.56
CA LYS A 159 -1.74 14.43 2.39
C LYS A 159 -0.89 13.49 3.25
N LEU A 160 0.19 12.92 2.69
CA LEU A 160 1.08 12.03 3.43
C LEU A 160 1.86 12.77 4.53
N LEU A 161 2.40 13.96 4.23
CA LEU A 161 3.18 14.75 5.18
C LEU A 161 2.40 15.18 6.41
N GLN A 162 1.08 15.36 6.30
CA GLN A 162 0.21 15.69 7.43
C GLN A 162 0.16 14.56 8.49
N GLN A 163 0.49 13.34 8.11
CA GLN A 163 0.38 12.14 8.95
C GLN A 163 1.72 11.50 9.28
N LEU A 164 2.73 11.68 8.42
CA LEU A 164 4.09 11.19 8.67
C LEU A 164 4.81 12.15 9.61
N LYS A 165 5.22 11.63 10.75
CA LYS A 165 5.99 12.35 11.77
C LYS A 165 7.44 11.88 11.81
#